data_0891c3ca6382980e9b3ee81bcfac2260
#
_entry.id   0891c3ca6382980e9b3ee81bcfac2260
#
_cell.length_a   1.000
_cell.length_b   1.000
_cell.length_c   1.000
_cell.angle_alpha   90.00
_cell.angle_beta   90.00
_cell.angle_gamma   90.00
#
_symmetry.space_group_name_H-M   'P 1'
#
loop_
_entity.id
_entity.type
_entity.pdbx_description
1 polymer ?
#
loop_
_entity_poly.entity_id
_entity_poly.type
_entity_poly.pdbx_seq_one_letter_code
_entity_poly.pdbx_strand_id
1 'polypeptide(L)'
;APTGLNLEAWRFLVLTDPARKLGMAELYRKSFEQMAELRADYARQTGTQPPALRKVHRDLADRLHEMPALILVCMQGRPDNTLARQVGFYGSILPAAWSLMVALRTRGLGSTWTSLHLIHERETAQLLGVPDDVTQTVLLPVGYMRDAVLAPAPRKAAREVTYWNEWGAARPD
;
A
#
# COMPACT_ATOMS: atom_id res chain seq x y z
N ALA A 1 -1.26 6.67 -15.72
CA ALA A 1 -1.32 5.22 -15.52
C ALA A 1 -2.42 4.61 -16.39
N PRO A 2 -2.28 3.36 -16.86
CA PRO A 2 -3.35 2.68 -17.60
C PRO A 2 -4.56 2.41 -16.71
N THR A 3 -5.77 2.41 -17.27
CA THR A 3 -7.02 2.10 -16.58
C THR A 3 -7.93 1.26 -17.47
N GLY A 4 -8.66 0.32 -16.86
CA GLY A 4 -9.62 -0.50 -17.59
C GLY A 4 -10.66 0.37 -18.29
N LEU A 5 -10.89 0.11 -19.58
CA LEU A 5 -11.81 0.87 -20.43
C LEU A 5 -11.57 2.40 -20.45
N ASN A 6 -10.41 2.85 -20.04
CA ASN A 6 -10.06 4.27 -19.89
C ASN A 6 -11.03 5.07 -18.99
N LEU A 7 -11.58 4.42 -17.94
CA LEU A 7 -12.61 5.02 -17.08
C LEU A 7 -12.07 6.06 -16.09
N GLU A 8 -10.76 6.05 -15.81
CA GLU A 8 -10.10 6.98 -14.89
C GLU A 8 -10.83 7.08 -13.51
N ALA A 9 -11.25 5.92 -13.02
CA ALA A 9 -12.05 5.84 -11.79
C ALA A 9 -11.23 6.04 -10.49
N TRP A 10 -9.98 6.51 -10.60
CA TRP A 10 -9.13 6.80 -9.45
C TRP A 10 -9.65 7.96 -8.62
N ARG A 11 -9.43 7.90 -7.33
CA ARG A 11 -9.65 8.98 -6.38
C ARG A 11 -8.48 9.04 -5.41
N PHE A 12 -8.01 10.23 -5.13
CA PHE A 12 -6.91 10.48 -4.21
C PHE A 12 -7.38 11.45 -3.15
N LEU A 13 -7.48 10.99 -1.92
CA LEU A 13 -7.83 11.82 -0.78
C LEU A 13 -6.55 12.24 -0.05
N VAL A 14 -6.24 13.54 -0.09
CA VAL A 14 -5.05 14.11 0.55
C VAL A 14 -5.42 14.64 1.92
N LEU A 15 -4.77 14.11 2.96
CA LEU A 15 -4.96 14.50 4.35
C LEU A 15 -3.80 15.38 4.79
N THR A 16 -4.08 16.63 5.08
CA THR A 16 -3.13 17.59 5.71
C THR A 16 -3.65 18.10 7.04
N ASP A 17 -4.96 17.98 7.28
CA ASP A 17 -5.59 18.38 8.54
C ASP A 17 -5.05 17.55 9.71
N PRO A 18 -4.57 18.18 10.80
CA PRO A 18 -3.96 17.49 11.92
C PRO A 18 -4.92 16.51 12.63
N ALA A 19 -6.18 16.85 12.79
CA ALA A 19 -7.16 16.00 13.49
C ALA A 19 -7.46 14.74 12.67
N ARG A 20 -7.63 14.87 11.34
CA ARG A 20 -7.81 13.73 10.43
C ARG A 20 -6.57 12.83 10.39
N LYS A 21 -5.38 13.41 10.36
CA LYS A 21 -4.13 12.63 10.41
C LYS A 21 -3.97 11.89 11.73
N LEU A 22 -4.35 12.51 12.85
CA LEU A 22 -4.30 11.87 14.17
C LEU A 22 -5.25 10.69 14.24
N GLY A 23 -6.52 10.86 13.86
CA GLY A 23 -7.49 9.77 13.83
C GLY A 23 -7.04 8.61 12.92
N MET A 24 -6.45 8.95 11.74
CA MET A 24 -5.89 7.94 10.85
C MET A 24 -4.70 7.19 11.48
N ALA A 25 -3.84 7.88 12.22
CA ALA A 25 -2.72 7.26 12.92
C ALA A 25 -3.16 6.35 14.07
N GLU A 26 -4.22 6.68 14.77
CA GLU A 26 -4.81 5.83 15.81
C GLU A 26 -5.34 4.51 15.24
N LEU A 27 -6.11 4.57 14.14
CA LEU A 27 -6.59 3.38 13.43
C LEU A 27 -5.43 2.55 12.87
N TYR A 28 -4.43 3.20 12.33
CA TYR A 28 -3.25 2.52 11.78
C TYR A 28 -2.44 1.79 12.88
N ARG A 29 -2.25 2.42 14.04
CA ARG A 29 -1.58 1.80 15.19
C ARG A 29 -2.35 0.59 15.70
N LYS A 30 -3.67 0.72 15.85
CA LYS A 30 -4.55 -0.39 16.20
C LYS A 30 -4.43 -1.55 15.20
N SER A 31 -4.39 -1.27 13.91
CA SER A 31 -4.16 -2.27 12.87
C SER A 31 -2.78 -2.92 12.98
N PHE A 32 -1.76 -2.14 13.33
CA PHE A 32 -0.40 -2.65 13.50
C PHE A 32 -0.30 -3.64 14.67
N GLU A 33 -0.92 -3.33 15.80
CA GLU A 33 -0.97 -4.19 16.99
C GLU A 33 -1.71 -5.48 16.68
N GLN A 34 -2.89 -5.40 16.08
CA GLN A 34 -3.66 -6.56 15.65
C GLN A 34 -2.90 -7.45 14.66
N MET A 35 -2.19 -6.86 13.69
CA MET A 35 -1.35 -7.61 12.77
C MET A 35 -0.20 -8.31 13.49
N ALA A 36 0.41 -7.70 14.50
CA ALA A 36 1.47 -8.33 15.29
C ALA A 36 0.97 -9.58 16.01
N GLU A 37 -0.23 -9.53 16.58
CA GLU A 37 -0.90 -10.67 17.22
C GLU A 37 -1.18 -11.78 16.19
N LEU A 38 -1.79 -11.45 15.04
CA LEU A 38 -2.08 -12.41 13.97
C LEU A 38 -0.83 -13.13 13.47
N ARG A 39 0.30 -12.43 13.40
CA ARG A 39 1.59 -13.02 13.02
C ARG A 39 2.14 -13.97 14.09
N ALA A 40 1.97 -13.62 15.35
CA ALA A 40 2.35 -14.49 16.46
C ALA A 40 1.49 -15.78 16.48
N ASP A 41 0.19 -15.66 16.22
CA ASP A 41 -0.72 -16.79 16.09
C ASP A 41 -0.34 -17.70 14.92
N TYR A 42 -0.07 -17.13 13.75
CA TYR A 42 0.39 -17.87 12.60
C TYR A 42 1.66 -18.67 12.90
N ALA A 43 2.65 -18.04 13.56
CA ALA A 43 3.89 -18.73 13.95
C ALA A 43 3.62 -19.90 14.91
N ARG A 44 2.68 -19.72 15.87
CA ARG A 44 2.30 -20.82 16.80
C ARG A 44 1.59 -21.98 16.08
N GLN A 45 0.72 -21.68 15.13
CA GLN A 45 -0.07 -22.70 14.41
C GLN A 45 0.74 -23.47 13.37
N THR A 46 1.68 -22.82 12.68
CA THR A 46 2.38 -23.39 11.54
C THR A 46 3.83 -23.80 11.83
N GLY A 47 4.38 -23.38 12.97
CA GLY A 47 5.82 -23.49 13.26
C GLY A 47 6.70 -22.60 12.38
N THR A 48 6.11 -21.80 11.48
CA THR A 48 6.84 -20.93 10.55
C THR A 48 6.94 -19.52 11.11
N GLN A 49 8.17 -19.04 11.30
CA GLN A 49 8.41 -17.67 11.76
C GLN A 49 8.26 -16.68 10.59
N PRO A 50 7.23 -15.81 10.58
CA PRO A 50 7.16 -14.75 9.60
C PRO A 50 8.33 -13.78 9.79
N PRO A 51 8.81 -13.11 8.71
CA PRO A 51 9.91 -12.15 8.80
C PRO A 51 9.66 -11.11 9.91
N ALA A 52 10.66 -10.84 10.73
CA ALA A 52 10.50 -9.91 11.86
C ALA A 52 10.02 -8.53 11.43
N LEU A 53 9.11 -7.93 12.20
CA LEU A 53 8.74 -6.54 12.04
C LEU A 53 9.96 -5.67 12.41
N ARG A 54 10.44 -4.88 11.44
CA ARG A 54 11.56 -3.97 11.67
C ARG A 54 11.10 -2.77 12.48
N LYS A 55 12.04 -2.13 13.21
CA LYS A 55 11.79 -0.89 13.95
C LYS A 55 11.08 0.18 13.12
N VAL A 56 11.44 0.31 11.84
CA VAL A 56 10.82 1.27 10.91
C VAL A 56 9.31 1.11 10.76
N HIS A 57 8.78 -0.10 10.89
CA HIS A 57 7.33 -0.33 10.82
C HIS A 57 6.63 0.16 12.09
N ARG A 58 7.26 -0.03 13.25
CA ARG A 58 6.77 0.50 14.53
C ARG A 58 6.84 2.02 14.52
N ASP A 59 7.99 2.58 14.15
CA ASP A 59 8.18 4.04 14.05
C ASP A 59 7.13 4.69 13.15
N LEU A 60 6.77 4.04 12.02
CA LEU A 60 5.71 4.53 11.14
C LEU A 60 4.35 4.49 11.84
N ALA A 61 4.02 3.38 12.55
CA ALA A 61 2.75 3.27 13.25
C ALA A 61 2.61 4.31 14.38
N ASP A 62 3.69 4.58 15.09
CA ASP A 62 3.68 5.52 16.22
C ASP A 62 3.65 6.99 15.75
N ARG A 63 4.27 7.29 14.60
CA ARG A 63 4.51 8.66 14.12
C ARG A 63 3.79 9.02 12.82
N LEU A 64 2.80 8.22 12.40
CA LEU A 64 2.09 8.46 11.14
C LEU A 64 1.46 9.86 11.07
N HIS A 65 0.95 10.39 12.18
CA HIS A 65 0.35 11.72 12.28
C HIS A 65 1.34 12.87 12.07
N GLU A 66 2.64 12.61 12.25
CA GLU A 66 3.70 13.60 12.03
C GLU A 66 4.03 13.81 10.55
N MET A 67 3.57 12.91 9.67
CA MET A 67 3.79 13.07 8.23
C MET A 67 3.16 14.36 7.73
N PRO A 68 3.85 15.14 6.87
CA PRO A 68 3.29 16.34 6.28
C PRO A 68 1.95 16.11 5.60
N ALA A 69 1.83 15.01 4.85
CA ALA A 69 0.58 14.59 4.23
C ALA A 69 0.44 13.07 4.23
N LEU A 70 -0.81 12.60 4.26
CA LEU A 70 -1.18 11.22 3.96
C LEU A 70 -2.06 11.25 2.70
N ILE A 71 -1.80 10.35 1.75
CA ILE A 71 -2.64 10.22 0.55
C ILE A 71 -3.30 8.86 0.59
N LEU A 72 -4.63 8.85 0.77
CA LEU A 72 -5.42 7.64 0.64
C LEU A 72 -5.79 7.46 -0.84
N VAL A 73 -5.34 6.36 -1.42
CA VAL A 73 -5.59 6.01 -2.81
C VAL A 73 -6.82 5.13 -2.88
N CYS A 74 -7.82 5.57 -3.62
CA CYS A 74 -9.13 4.93 -3.72
C CYS A 74 -9.52 4.73 -5.18
N MET A 75 -10.48 3.84 -5.39
CA MET A 75 -11.11 3.62 -6.69
C MET A 75 -12.61 3.60 -6.55
N GLN A 76 -13.31 4.29 -7.44
CA GLN A 76 -14.76 4.23 -7.55
C GLN A 76 -15.21 2.79 -7.86
N GLY A 77 -16.22 2.32 -7.18
CA GLY A 77 -16.75 0.96 -7.30
C GLY A 77 -16.15 -0.01 -6.29
N ARG A 78 -16.73 -1.21 -6.27
CA ARG A 78 -16.26 -2.37 -5.50
C ARG A 78 -15.96 -3.51 -6.47
N PRO A 79 -14.81 -4.20 -6.36
CA PRO A 79 -14.56 -5.37 -7.18
C PRO A 79 -15.46 -6.50 -6.71
N ASP A 80 -15.96 -7.31 -7.66
CA ASP A 80 -16.60 -8.57 -7.31
C ASP A 80 -15.57 -9.67 -7.02
N ASN A 81 -16.04 -10.87 -6.70
CA ASN A 81 -15.20 -12.00 -6.31
C ASN A 81 -14.57 -12.76 -7.50
N THR A 82 -14.72 -12.29 -8.74
CA THR A 82 -14.11 -12.95 -9.89
C THR A 82 -12.68 -12.48 -10.11
N LEU A 83 -11.75 -13.40 -10.33
CA LEU A 83 -10.33 -13.09 -10.53
C LEU A 83 -10.11 -12.06 -11.65
N ALA A 84 -10.80 -12.23 -12.79
CA ALA A 84 -10.65 -11.32 -13.93
C ALA A 84 -11.03 -9.87 -13.58
N ARG A 85 -12.12 -9.68 -12.83
CA ARG A 85 -12.58 -8.35 -12.40
C ARG A 85 -11.68 -7.76 -11.32
N GLN A 86 -11.21 -8.57 -10.37
CA GLN A 86 -10.25 -8.11 -9.36
C GLN A 86 -8.94 -7.66 -10.02
N VAL A 87 -8.40 -8.46 -10.95
CA VAL A 87 -7.18 -8.08 -11.70
C VAL A 87 -7.37 -6.79 -12.48
N GLY A 88 -8.51 -6.65 -13.19
CA GLY A 88 -8.82 -5.41 -13.94
C GLY A 88 -8.98 -4.20 -13.01
N PHE A 89 -9.68 -4.37 -11.88
CA PHE A 89 -9.91 -3.31 -10.90
C PHE A 89 -8.60 -2.84 -10.25
N TYR A 90 -7.88 -3.75 -9.60
CA TYR A 90 -6.64 -3.41 -8.92
C TYR A 90 -5.51 -3.06 -9.90
N GLY A 91 -5.49 -3.69 -11.10
CA GLY A 91 -4.59 -3.34 -12.20
C GLY A 91 -4.76 -1.91 -12.73
N SER A 92 -5.91 -1.27 -12.47
CA SER A 92 -6.14 0.13 -12.82
C SER A 92 -5.64 1.10 -11.74
N ILE A 93 -5.84 0.79 -10.46
CA ILE A 93 -5.52 1.73 -9.36
C ILE A 93 -4.09 1.60 -8.84
N LEU A 94 -3.55 0.38 -8.71
CA LEU A 94 -2.22 0.18 -8.14
C LEU A 94 -1.10 0.77 -9.02
N PRO A 95 -1.13 0.67 -10.36
CA PRO A 95 -0.19 1.40 -11.21
C PRO A 95 -0.28 2.93 -11.06
N ALA A 96 -1.48 3.47 -10.83
CA ALA A 96 -1.65 4.91 -10.57
C ALA A 96 -0.99 5.34 -9.26
N ALA A 97 -1.15 4.54 -8.19
CA ALA A 97 -0.46 4.76 -6.91
C ALA A 97 1.07 4.74 -7.09
N TRP A 98 1.59 3.76 -7.81
CA TRP A 98 3.01 3.67 -8.12
C TRP A 98 3.51 4.88 -8.93
N SER A 99 2.80 5.27 -9.97
CA SER A 99 3.13 6.45 -10.80
C SER A 99 3.16 7.72 -9.94
N LEU A 100 2.23 7.87 -9.00
CA LEU A 100 2.23 8.97 -8.04
C LEU A 100 3.49 8.96 -7.17
N MET A 101 3.89 7.80 -6.62
CA MET A 101 5.12 7.68 -5.82
C MET A 101 6.37 8.09 -6.62
N VAL A 102 6.45 7.68 -7.89
CA VAL A 102 7.54 8.10 -8.78
C VAL A 102 7.52 9.60 -9.03
N ALA A 103 6.35 10.18 -9.29
CA ALA A 103 6.19 11.63 -9.49
C ALA A 103 6.51 12.43 -8.22
N LEU A 104 6.20 11.93 -7.03
CA LEU A 104 6.61 12.54 -5.76
C LEU A 104 8.14 12.53 -5.63
N ARG A 105 8.77 11.40 -5.98
CA ARG A 105 10.23 11.25 -5.91
C ARG A 105 10.98 12.26 -6.79
N THR A 106 10.49 12.55 -7.99
CA THR A 106 11.11 13.56 -8.88
C THR A 106 11.03 14.99 -8.33
N ARG A 107 10.23 15.19 -7.28
CA ARG A 107 10.06 16.49 -6.58
C ARG A 107 10.73 16.55 -5.21
N GLY A 108 11.62 15.59 -4.92
CA GLY A 108 12.30 15.52 -3.62
C GLY A 108 11.43 15.02 -2.46
N LEU A 109 10.23 14.50 -2.76
CA LEU A 109 9.35 13.91 -1.78
C LEU A 109 9.56 12.39 -1.70
N GLY A 110 9.51 11.84 -0.50
CA GLY A 110 9.46 10.41 -0.25
C GLY A 110 8.05 9.97 0.09
N SER A 111 7.75 8.73 -0.25
CA SER A 111 6.51 8.09 0.18
C SER A 111 6.74 6.62 0.46
N THR A 112 5.89 6.05 1.31
CA THR A 112 5.88 4.61 1.62
C THR A 112 4.53 4.03 1.25
N TRP A 113 4.57 2.81 0.68
CA TRP A 113 3.37 2.06 0.36
C TRP A 113 2.92 1.25 1.58
N THR A 114 1.70 1.48 2.07
CA THR A 114 1.09 0.65 3.10
C THR A 114 -0.39 0.40 2.84
N SER A 115 -0.88 -0.74 3.27
CA SER A 115 -2.29 -1.13 3.18
C SER A 115 -2.85 -1.57 4.54
N LEU A 116 -2.09 -1.36 5.61
CA LEU A 116 -2.42 -1.86 6.95
C LEU A 116 -3.71 -1.27 7.51
N HIS A 117 -4.06 -0.03 7.14
CA HIS A 117 -5.32 0.63 7.50
C HIS A 117 -6.57 -0.13 7.05
N LEU A 118 -6.44 -1.03 6.04
CA LEU A 118 -7.57 -1.82 5.52
C LEU A 118 -8.10 -2.84 6.54
N ILE A 119 -7.36 -3.16 7.60
CA ILE A 119 -7.87 -3.95 8.73
C ILE A 119 -9.06 -3.23 9.38
N HIS A 120 -9.03 -1.90 9.37
CA HIS A 120 -10.10 -1.01 9.86
C HIS A 120 -10.67 -0.14 8.72
N GLU A 121 -10.96 -0.76 7.55
CA GLU A 121 -11.45 -0.04 6.37
C GLU A 121 -12.71 0.77 6.67
N ARG A 122 -13.67 0.20 7.42
CA ARG A 122 -14.96 0.85 7.73
C ARG A 122 -14.77 2.06 8.63
N GLU A 123 -13.98 1.91 9.69
CA GLU A 123 -13.70 3.01 10.61
C GLU A 123 -12.91 4.13 9.90
N THR A 124 -12.00 3.76 9.00
CA THR A 124 -11.30 4.72 8.13
C THR A 124 -12.28 5.45 7.21
N ALA A 125 -13.23 4.74 6.59
CA ALA A 125 -14.26 5.35 5.76
C ALA A 125 -15.14 6.32 6.54
N GLN A 126 -15.58 5.97 7.74
CA GLN A 126 -16.36 6.84 8.63
C GLN A 126 -15.58 8.10 9.04
N LEU A 127 -14.31 7.93 9.44
CA LEU A 127 -13.44 9.05 9.81
C LEU A 127 -13.27 10.06 8.69
N LEU A 128 -13.13 9.58 7.45
CA LEU A 128 -12.75 10.40 6.30
C LEU A 128 -13.93 10.74 5.38
N GLY A 129 -15.12 10.20 5.64
CA GLY A 129 -16.30 10.41 4.79
C GLY A 129 -16.17 9.70 3.43
N VAL A 130 -15.49 8.56 3.37
CA VAL A 130 -15.38 7.78 2.12
C VAL A 130 -16.70 7.03 1.89
N PRO A 131 -17.34 7.20 0.70
CA PRO A 131 -18.58 6.51 0.38
C PRO A 131 -18.45 5.00 0.32
N ASP A 132 -19.55 4.28 0.56
CA ASP A 132 -19.58 2.81 0.58
C ASP A 132 -19.26 2.17 -0.78
N ASP A 133 -19.52 2.89 -1.88
CA ASP A 133 -19.22 2.47 -3.24
C ASP A 133 -17.78 2.80 -3.69
N VAL A 134 -16.93 3.27 -2.77
CA VAL A 134 -15.51 3.57 -3.02
C VAL A 134 -14.63 2.56 -2.30
N THR A 135 -13.73 1.91 -3.03
CA THR A 135 -12.74 0.98 -2.48
C THR A 135 -11.47 1.71 -2.09
N GLN A 136 -11.09 1.63 -0.82
CA GLN A 136 -9.77 2.05 -0.36
C GLN A 136 -8.73 1.01 -0.78
N THR A 137 -7.52 1.44 -1.14
CA THR A 137 -6.46 0.51 -1.56
C THR A 137 -5.15 0.74 -0.82
N VAL A 138 -4.51 1.86 -1.06
CA VAL A 138 -3.17 2.16 -0.54
C VAL A 138 -3.20 3.47 0.25
N LEU A 139 -2.50 3.48 1.37
CA LEU A 139 -2.16 4.71 2.07
C LEU A 139 -0.69 5.04 1.79
N LEU A 140 -0.43 6.27 1.36
CA LEU A 140 0.89 6.81 1.10
C LEU A 140 1.20 7.92 2.10
N PRO A 141 1.92 7.65 3.21
CA PRO A 141 2.57 8.69 3.99
C PRO A 141 3.60 9.42 3.12
N VAL A 142 3.54 10.74 3.09
CA VAL A 142 4.39 11.58 2.23
C VAL A 142 5.15 12.60 3.06
N GLY A 143 6.44 12.73 2.82
CA GLY A 143 7.31 13.69 3.49
C GLY A 143 8.50 14.10 2.63
N TYR A 144 9.20 15.15 3.05
CA TYR A 144 10.46 15.55 2.42
C TYR A 144 11.57 14.56 2.72
N MET A 145 12.33 14.22 1.72
CA MET A 145 13.53 13.41 1.89
C MET A 145 14.68 14.30 2.32
N ARG A 146 15.16 14.09 3.56
CA ARG A 146 16.39 14.73 4.06
C ARG A 146 17.55 13.78 3.84
N ASP A 147 18.53 14.19 3.04
CA ASP A 147 19.84 13.52 2.87
C ASP A 147 19.78 11.99 2.62
N ALA A 148 18.62 11.45 2.26
CA ALA A 148 18.44 10.03 2.04
C ALA A 148 18.95 9.64 0.64
N VAL A 149 20.10 9.00 0.60
CA VAL A 149 20.58 8.30 -0.59
C VAL A 149 19.89 6.94 -0.64
N LEU A 150 18.96 6.77 -1.58
CA LEU A 150 18.31 5.49 -1.82
C LEU A 150 19.23 4.63 -2.70
N ALA A 151 19.79 3.58 -2.11
CA ALA A 151 20.48 2.54 -2.87
C ALA A 151 19.47 1.59 -3.50
N PRO A 152 19.78 0.99 -4.68
CA PRO A 152 18.98 -0.07 -5.25
C PRO A 152 18.86 -1.24 -4.27
N ALA A 153 17.64 -1.70 -4.02
CA ALA A 153 17.43 -2.87 -3.18
C ALA A 153 17.88 -4.14 -3.93
N PRO A 154 18.49 -5.13 -3.23
CA PRO A 154 18.82 -6.41 -3.83
C PRO A 154 17.58 -7.06 -4.45
N ARG A 155 17.72 -7.59 -5.64
CA ARG A 155 16.68 -8.31 -6.37
C ARG A 155 17.23 -9.58 -6.96
N LYS A 156 16.37 -10.58 -7.14
CA LYS A 156 16.71 -11.76 -7.95
C LYS A 156 17.09 -11.32 -9.36
N ALA A 157 18.02 -12.01 -9.98
CA ALA A 157 18.35 -11.78 -11.38
C ALA A 157 17.12 -12.09 -12.25
N ALA A 158 16.95 -11.34 -13.35
CA ALA A 158 15.78 -11.50 -14.22
C ALA A 158 15.61 -12.95 -14.69
N ARG A 159 16.72 -13.65 -15.00
CA ARG A 159 16.71 -15.06 -15.42
C ARG A 159 16.14 -16.03 -14.38
N GLU A 160 16.13 -15.67 -13.10
CA GLU A 160 15.61 -16.52 -12.03
C GLU A 160 14.08 -16.41 -11.87
N VAL A 161 13.49 -15.43 -12.50
CA VAL A 161 12.04 -15.10 -12.39
C VAL A 161 11.36 -15.01 -13.76
N THR A 162 12.07 -15.41 -14.83
CA THR A 162 11.56 -15.36 -16.21
C THR A 162 11.61 -16.76 -16.81
N TYR A 163 10.48 -17.22 -17.32
CA TYR A 163 10.35 -18.51 -18.00
C TYR A 163 9.96 -18.28 -19.46
N TRP A 164 10.32 -19.20 -20.34
CA TRP A 164 10.10 -19.11 -21.77
C TRP A 164 9.15 -20.21 -22.25
N ASN A 165 8.07 -19.78 -22.90
CA ASN A 165 7.00 -20.62 -23.48
C ASN A 165 6.20 -21.41 -22.43
N GLU A 166 6.85 -22.05 -21.46
CA GLU A 166 6.22 -22.86 -20.41
C GLU A 166 6.73 -22.44 -19.02
N TRP A 167 5.89 -22.64 -18.01
CA TRP A 167 6.25 -22.37 -16.64
C TRP A 167 7.43 -23.26 -16.19
N GLY A 168 8.48 -22.64 -15.69
CA GLY A 168 9.70 -23.33 -15.25
C GLY A 168 10.74 -23.54 -16.33
N ALA A 169 10.43 -23.29 -17.60
CA ALA A 169 11.39 -23.46 -18.70
C ALA A 169 12.39 -22.29 -18.76
N ALA A 170 13.69 -22.63 -18.90
CA ALA A 170 14.74 -21.65 -19.12
C ALA A 170 14.71 -21.10 -20.57
N ARG A 171 15.42 -19.99 -20.78
CA ARG A 171 15.59 -19.44 -22.14
C ARG A 171 16.31 -20.46 -23.02
N PRO A 172 15.80 -20.76 -24.22
CA PRO A 172 16.56 -21.52 -25.20
C PRO A 172 17.85 -20.77 -25.57
N ASP A 173 18.92 -21.52 -25.84
CA ASP A 173 20.20 -20.98 -26.32
C ASP A 173 20.08 -20.33 -27.70
#